data_ec733978542c2aff264f60b310456288
#
_entry.id   ec733978542c2aff264f60b310456288
#
_cell.length_a   1.000
_cell.length_b   1.000
_cell.length_c   1.000
_cell.angle_alpha   90.00
_cell.angle_beta   90.00
_cell.angle_gamma   90.00
#
_symmetry.space_group_name_H-M   'P 1'
#
loop_
_entity.id
_entity.type
_entity.pdbx_description
1 polymer ?
#
loop_
_entity_poly.entity_id
_entity_poly.type
_entity_poly.pdbx_seq_one_letter_code
_entity_poly.pdbx_strand_id
1 'polypeptide(L)' 'MADAQGYEILHNGVPRTYRDRRDTALEAARYGKTRHPGDLIEVRDCATGEKMVILTDGRLG' A
#
# COMPACT_ATOMS: atom_id res chain seq x y z
N MET A 1 6.35 10.34 20.07
CA MET A 1 6.23 10.54 19.26
C MET A 1 5.86 9.75 18.31
N ALA A 2 5.06 9.79 17.92
CA ALA A 2 4.65 8.98 17.04
C ALA A 2 5.34 9.13 15.90
N ASP A 3 5.77 8.26 15.51
CA ASP A 3 6.46 8.40 14.48
C ASP A 3 5.70 8.19 13.32
N ALA A 4 5.93 8.78 12.34
CA ALA A 4 5.33 8.56 11.08
C ALA A 4 6.00 7.42 10.37
N GLN A 5 6.27 6.39 11.10
CA GLN A 5 6.84 5.22 10.49
C GLN A 5 5.75 4.27 10.09
N GLY A 6 6.03 3.42 9.13
CA GLY A 6 5.06 2.44 8.68
C GLY A 6 4.47 2.79 7.33
N TYR A 7 3.52 1.98 6.91
CA TYR A 7 2.96 2.05 5.57
C TYR A 7 1.46 1.83 5.64
N GLU A 8 0.73 2.62 4.88
CA GLU A 8 -0.71 2.44 4.75
C GLU A 8 -1.02 1.87 3.38
N ILE A 9 -1.92 0.91 3.33
CA ILE A 9 -2.41 0.37 2.08
C ILE A 9 -3.75 1.05 1.81
N LEU A 10 -3.83 1.75 0.68
CA LEU A 10 -5.03 2.49 0.31
C LEU A 10 -5.77 1.73 -0.78
N HIS A 11 -7.08 1.68 -0.65
CA HIS A 11 -7.95 1.05 -1.61
C HIS A 11 -8.86 2.13 -2.16
N ASN A 12 -8.68 2.48 -3.41
CA ASN A 12 -9.40 3.57 -4.07
C ASN A 12 -9.27 4.88 -3.29
N GLY A 13 -8.05 5.13 -2.78
CA GLY A 13 -7.75 6.36 -2.06
C GLY A 13 -8.08 6.34 -0.58
N VAL A 14 -8.67 5.25 -0.08
CA VAL A 14 -9.07 5.16 1.33
C VAL A 14 -8.12 4.23 2.07
N PRO A 15 -7.46 4.70 3.13
CA PRO A 15 -6.58 3.83 3.92
C PRO A 15 -7.40 2.72 4.57
N ARG A 16 -7.00 1.48 4.30
CA ARG A 16 -7.73 0.32 4.81
C ARG A 16 -6.89 -0.54 5.74
N THR A 17 -5.58 -0.54 5.53
CA THR A 17 -4.70 -1.46 6.23
C THR A 17 -3.41 -0.71 6.55
N TYR A 18 -2.78 -1.10 7.64
CA TYR A 18 -1.51 -0.52 8.07
C TYR A 18 -0.53 -1.65 8.35
N ARG A 19 0.71 -1.47 7.94
CA ARG A 19 1.80 -2.38 8.27
C ARG A 19 3.00 -1.55 8.68
N ASP A 20 3.77 -2.06 9.63
CA ASP A 20 4.95 -1.34 10.10
C ASP A 20 6.19 -1.64 9.27
N ARG A 21 6.13 -2.59 8.34
CA ARG A 21 7.27 -2.96 7.52
C ARG A 21 6.91 -2.87 6.04
N ARG A 22 7.89 -2.47 5.24
CA ARG A 22 7.66 -2.29 3.81
C ARG A 22 7.31 -3.59 3.11
N ASP A 23 8.04 -4.67 3.41
CA ASP A 23 7.81 -5.93 2.73
C ASP A 23 6.43 -6.50 3.01
N THR A 24 5.98 -6.44 4.25
CA THR A 24 4.64 -6.92 4.60
C THR A 24 3.57 -6.01 4.02
N ALA A 25 3.83 -4.71 3.94
CA ALA A 25 2.89 -3.77 3.33
C ALA A 25 2.72 -4.06 1.84
N LEU A 26 3.83 -4.28 1.14
CA LEU A 26 3.77 -4.59 -0.28
C LEU A 26 3.08 -5.92 -0.53
N GLU A 27 3.32 -6.90 0.33
CA GLU A 27 2.66 -8.19 0.20
C GLU A 27 1.15 -8.04 0.39
N ALA A 28 0.72 -7.30 1.40
CA ALA A 28 -0.69 -7.08 1.64
C ALA A 28 -1.34 -6.32 0.48
N ALA A 29 -0.63 -5.34 -0.07
CA ALA A 29 -1.16 -4.58 -1.20
C ALA A 29 -1.27 -5.44 -2.45
N ARG A 30 -0.29 -6.29 -2.72
CA ARG A 30 -0.36 -7.20 -3.85
C ARG A 30 -1.52 -8.17 -3.72
N TYR A 31 -1.74 -8.66 -2.52
CA TYR A 31 -2.88 -9.54 -2.27
C TYR A 31 -4.20 -8.80 -2.56
N GLY A 32 -4.30 -7.56 -2.11
CA GLY A 32 -5.48 -6.74 -2.38
C GLY A 32 -5.68 -6.52 -3.88
N LYS A 33 -4.59 -6.27 -4.61
CA LYS A 33 -4.68 -6.07 -6.06
C LYS A 33 -5.10 -7.35 -6.78
N THR A 34 -4.64 -8.50 -6.29
CA THR A 34 -5.04 -9.79 -6.87
C THR A 34 -6.54 -10.01 -6.68
N ARG A 35 -7.07 -9.63 -5.54
CA ARG A 35 -8.49 -9.82 -5.26
C ARG A 35 -9.37 -8.78 -5.94
N HIS A 36 -8.82 -7.59 -6.17
CA HIS A 36 -9.59 -6.48 -6.75
C HIS A 36 -8.78 -5.82 -7.87
N PRO A 37 -8.55 -6.53 -8.97
CA PRO A 37 -7.63 -6.04 -10.00
C PRO A 37 -8.10 -4.76 -10.69
N GLY A 38 -9.39 -4.48 -10.64
CA GLY A 38 -9.91 -3.25 -11.23
C GLY A 38 -9.84 -2.04 -10.32
N ASP A 39 -9.44 -2.22 -9.07
CA ASP A 39 -9.42 -1.13 -8.11
C ASP A 39 -8.02 -0.55 -7.98
N LEU A 40 -7.94 0.70 -7.53
CA LEU A 40 -6.67 1.36 -7.31
C LEU A 40 -6.13 0.93 -5.95
N ILE A 41 -4.98 0.27 -5.95
CA ILE A 41 -4.32 -0.15 -4.70
C ILE A 41 -2.99 0.56 -4.61
N GLU A 42 -2.78 1.27 -3.51
CA GLU A 42 -1.57 2.04 -3.30
C GLU A 42 -0.97 1.73 -1.94
N VAL A 43 0.33 1.93 -1.82
CA VAL A 43 1.03 1.86 -0.53
C VAL A 43 1.62 3.23 -0.28
N ARG A 44 1.30 3.83 0.86
CA ARG A 44 1.85 5.13 1.23
C ARG A 44 2.87 4.95 2.32
N ASP A 45 4.05 5.52 2.10
CA ASP A 45 5.09 5.57 3.11
C ASP A 45 4.76 6.71 4.06
N CYS A 46 4.44 6.39 5.29
CA CYS A 46 4.01 7.39 6.25
C CYS A 46 5.14 8.36 6.64
N ALA A 47 6.39 7.93 6.50
CA ALA A 47 7.52 8.78 6.87
C ALA A 47 7.77 9.88 5.83
N THR A 48 7.55 9.57 4.55
CA THR A 48 7.84 10.51 3.47
C THR A 48 6.59 11.06 2.79
N GLY A 49 5.47 10.36 2.94
CA GLY A 49 4.25 10.71 2.25
C GLY A 49 4.18 10.19 0.82
N GLU A 50 5.21 9.48 0.37
CA GLU A 50 5.23 8.96 -0.99
C GLU A 50 4.25 7.82 -1.14
N LYS A 51 3.64 7.73 -2.30
CA LYS A 51 2.73 6.63 -2.62
C LYS A 51 3.28 5.82 -3.78
N MET A 52 3.07 4.51 -3.71
CA MET A 52 3.44 3.59 -4.76
C MET A 52 2.19 2.87 -5.21
N VAL A 53 1.95 2.82 -6.51
CA VAL A 53 0.77 2.15 -7.05
C VAL A 53 1.14 0.71 -7.36
N ILE A 54 0.28 -0.22 -6.96
CA ILE A 54 0.47 -1.63 -7.27
C ILE A 54 -0.22 -1.92 -8.60
N LEU A 55 0.56 -2.36 -9.56
CA LEU A 55 0.03 -2.71 -10.89
C LEU A 55 -0.54 -4.11 -10.88
N THR A 56 -1.30 -4.44 -11.93
CA THR A 56 -2.01 -5.72 -12.02
C THR A 56 -1.07 -6.91 -11.93
N ASP A 57 0.16 -6.77 -12.41
CA ASP A 57 1.13 -7.86 -12.35
C ASP A 57 1.92 -7.86 -11.03
N GLY A 58 1.56 -7.02 -10.07
CA GLY A 58 2.23 -6.95 -8.78
C GLY A 58 3.42 -6.01 -8.74
N ARG A 59 3.72 -5.33 -9.83
CA ARG A 59 4.82 -4.37 -9.85
C ARG A 59 4.40 -3.05 -9.24
N LEU A 60 5.41 -2.29 -8.86
CA LEU A 60 5.17 -0.92 -8.40
C LEU A 60 5.19 0.02 -9.60
N GLY A 61 4.23 0.90 -9.60
CA GLY A 61 4.14 1.90 -10.65
C GLY A 61 4.45 3.29 -10.19
#